data_408cfd0ec0549215c3e4af1f71c9e8f5
#
_entry.id   408cfd0ec0549215c3e4af1f71c9e8f5
#
_cell.length_a   1.000
_cell.length_b   1.000
_cell.length_c   1.000
_cell.angle_alpha   90.00
_cell.angle_beta   90.00
_cell.angle_gamma   90.00
#
_symmetry.space_group_name_H-M   'P 1'
#
loop_
_entity.id
_entity.type
_entity.pdbx_description
1 polymer ?
#
loop_
_entity_poly.entity_id
_entity_poly.type
_entity_poly.pdbx_seq_one_letter_code
_entity_poly.pdbx_strand_id
1 'polypeptide(L)'
;MKRIVLFICIALTLTVLSNAASGQSATASLRGVVTDTTKAVVPGAEVVITSIDTAQKHVERTDNNGEFSFQELFIGDYRVEVRFAGFAAWVDSRIHLDVGNQSQIVVQLAPATDQQTVEVSAEAAGL
;
A
#
# COMPACT_ATOMS: atom_id res chain seq x y z
N MET A 1 -29.50 -15.89 -49.59
CA MET A 1 -29.41 -14.60 -48.92
C MET A 1 -29.67 -14.71 -47.42
N LYS A 2 -30.73 -15.35 -46.97
CA LYS A 2 -31.00 -15.48 -45.50
C LYS A 2 -29.90 -16.16 -44.72
N ARG A 3 -29.24 -17.16 -45.30
CA ARG A 3 -28.11 -17.89 -44.65
C ARG A 3 -26.85 -17.01 -44.54
N ILE A 4 -26.59 -16.19 -45.54
CA ILE A 4 -25.43 -15.27 -45.55
C ILE A 4 -25.60 -14.16 -44.51
N VAL A 5 -26.83 -13.62 -44.39
CA VAL A 5 -27.16 -12.61 -43.36
C VAL A 5 -27.03 -13.19 -41.96
N LEU A 6 -27.43 -14.44 -41.76
CA LEU A 6 -27.28 -15.14 -40.50
C LEU A 6 -25.80 -15.30 -40.09
N PHE A 7 -24.92 -15.68 -41.04
CA PHE A 7 -23.49 -15.80 -40.78
C PHE A 7 -22.83 -14.46 -40.50
N ILE A 8 -23.27 -13.39 -41.16
CA ILE A 8 -22.78 -12.02 -40.94
C ILE A 8 -23.22 -11.54 -39.52
N CYS A 9 -24.45 -11.82 -39.14
CA CYS A 9 -24.93 -11.47 -37.78
C CYS A 9 -24.18 -12.23 -36.69
N ILE A 10 -23.91 -13.52 -36.87
CA ILE A 10 -23.16 -14.35 -35.94
C ILE A 10 -21.70 -13.87 -35.85
N ALA A 11 -21.08 -13.53 -36.97
CA ALA A 11 -19.73 -12.99 -37.01
C ALA A 11 -19.64 -11.62 -36.31
N LEU A 12 -20.64 -10.77 -36.48
CA LEU A 12 -20.70 -9.44 -35.87
C LEU A 12 -20.93 -9.51 -34.34
N THR A 13 -21.71 -10.49 -33.88
CA THR A 13 -21.92 -10.69 -32.45
C THR A 13 -20.68 -11.27 -31.75
N LEU A 14 -19.87 -12.08 -32.43
CA LEU A 14 -18.62 -12.62 -31.90
C LEU A 14 -17.54 -11.53 -31.72
N THR A 15 -17.54 -10.49 -32.54
CA THR A 15 -16.55 -9.40 -32.45
C THR A 15 -16.85 -8.43 -31.29
N VAL A 16 -18.09 -8.36 -30.81
CA VAL A 16 -18.47 -7.47 -29.68
C VAL A 16 -18.11 -8.07 -28.33
N LEU A 17 -17.99 -9.40 -28.22
CA LEU A 17 -17.64 -10.05 -26.95
C LEU A 17 -16.13 -9.99 -26.61
N SER A 18 -15.29 -9.55 -27.51
CA SER A 18 -13.83 -9.59 -27.32
C SER A 18 -13.25 -8.46 -26.46
N ASN A 19 -14.04 -7.47 -26.04
CA ASN A 19 -13.55 -6.30 -25.31
C ASN A 19 -13.71 -6.38 -23.79
N ALA A 20 -14.11 -7.51 -23.24
CA ALA A 20 -14.33 -7.67 -21.78
C ALA A 20 -13.12 -8.26 -21.03
N ALA A 21 -11.94 -8.34 -21.65
CA ALA A 21 -10.72 -8.68 -20.93
C ALA A 21 -10.18 -7.44 -20.21
N SER A 22 -10.89 -6.99 -19.17
CA SER A 22 -10.34 -6.06 -18.20
C SER A 22 -9.16 -6.77 -17.53
N GLY A 23 -7.94 -6.35 -17.86
CA GLY A 23 -6.74 -6.85 -17.21
C GLY A 23 -6.88 -6.65 -15.70
N GLN A 24 -6.96 -7.73 -14.95
CA GLN A 24 -6.93 -7.68 -13.49
C GLN A 24 -5.52 -7.24 -13.08
N SER A 25 -5.38 -6.01 -12.63
CA SER A 25 -4.12 -5.54 -12.06
C SER A 25 -3.87 -6.28 -10.75
N ALA A 26 -2.68 -6.87 -10.62
CA ALA A 26 -2.25 -7.50 -9.38
C ALA A 26 -1.91 -6.39 -8.38
N THR A 27 -2.82 -6.13 -7.45
CA THR A 27 -2.66 -5.09 -6.43
C THR A 27 -2.69 -5.69 -5.03
N ALA A 28 -2.09 -4.96 -4.11
CA ALA A 28 -2.05 -5.25 -2.69
C ALA A 28 -2.55 -4.03 -1.91
N SER A 29 -2.73 -4.18 -0.61
CA SER A 29 -3.04 -3.09 0.31
C SER A 29 -2.18 -3.17 1.56
N LEU A 30 -1.86 -2.01 2.13
CA LEU A 30 -1.18 -1.89 3.41
C LEU A 30 -2.02 -1.05 4.35
N ARG A 31 -2.28 -1.59 5.53
CA ARG A 31 -2.95 -0.87 6.63
C ARG A 31 -2.04 -0.83 7.84
N GLY A 32 -2.26 0.14 8.68
CA GLY A 32 -1.54 0.18 9.93
C GLY A 32 -2.17 1.12 10.93
N VAL A 33 -1.65 1.05 12.15
CA VAL A 33 -1.97 1.96 13.24
C VAL A 33 -0.69 2.55 13.79
N VAL A 34 -0.71 3.84 14.07
CA VAL A 34 0.41 4.56 14.68
C VAL A 34 0.06 4.90 16.12
N THR A 35 0.93 4.47 17.02
CA THR A 35 0.82 4.73 18.46
C THR A 35 2.11 5.35 18.99
N ASP A 36 2.05 5.92 20.17
CA ASP A 36 3.22 6.33 20.94
C ASP A 36 3.70 5.21 21.91
N THR A 37 4.71 5.49 22.72
CA THR A 37 5.25 4.54 23.69
C THR A 37 4.28 4.20 24.81
N THR A 38 3.24 5.00 25.02
CA THR A 38 2.16 4.73 25.99
C THR A 38 1.00 3.94 25.36
N LYS A 39 1.12 3.56 24.08
CA LYS A 39 0.09 2.94 23.24
C LYS A 39 -1.11 3.84 22.93
N ALA A 40 -0.99 5.14 23.16
CA ALA A 40 -1.97 6.10 22.69
C ALA A 40 -1.83 6.27 21.17
N VAL A 41 -2.96 6.33 20.47
CA VAL A 41 -2.97 6.54 19.02
C VAL A 41 -2.47 7.94 18.65
N VAL A 42 -1.83 8.06 17.49
CA VAL A 42 -1.27 9.33 16.99
C VAL A 42 -2.02 9.74 15.71
N PRO A 43 -3.05 10.60 15.83
CA PRO A 43 -3.74 11.16 14.67
C PRO A 43 -2.87 12.18 13.95
N GLY A 44 -3.04 12.27 12.62
CA GLY A 44 -2.37 13.25 11.79
C GLY A 44 -0.90 12.96 11.48
N ALA A 45 -0.38 11.79 11.86
CA ALA A 45 0.97 11.39 11.48
C ALA A 45 1.07 11.19 9.97
N GLU A 46 2.13 11.68 9.38
CA GLU A 46 2.42 11.50 7.95
C GLU A 46 3.05 10.14 7.73
N VAL A 47 2.43 9.37 6.84
CA VAL A 47 2.92 8.05 6.43
C VAL A 47 3.29 8.10 4.96
N VAL A 48 4.55 7.84 4.66
CA VAL A 48 5.08 7.80 3.29
C VAL A 48 5.47 6.37 2.97
N ILE A 49 4.91 5.83 1.90
CA ILE A 49 5.32 4.54 1.34
C ILE A 49 6.01 4.78 0.00
N THR A 50 7.18 4.20 -0.18
CA THR A 50 7.98 4.34 -1.41
C THR A 50 8.28 2.97 -1.99
N SER A 51 7.90 2.76 -3.25
CA SER A 51 8.29 1.55 -3.98
C SER A 51 9.81 1.52 -4.15
N ILE A 52 10.44 0.41 -3.77
CA ILE A 52 11.89 0.24 -3.93
C ILE A 52 12.25 0.10 -5.41
N ASP A 53 11.40 -0.56 -6.20
CA ASP A 53 11.68 -0.82 -7.61
C ASP A 53 11.48 0.41 -8.50
N THR A 54 10.43 1.21 -8.24
CA THR A 54 10.04 2.32 -9.11
C THR A 54 10.31 3.71 -8.51
N ALA A 55 10.64 3.78 -7.22
CA ALA A 55 10.74 5.02 -6.44
C ALA A 55 9.44 5.84 -6.36
N GLN A 56 8.31 5.25 -6.75
CA GLN A 56 7.00 5.90 -6.64
C GLN A 56 6.61 6.03 -5.16
N LYS A 57 6.14 7.22 -4.80
CA LYS A 57 5.73 7.56 -3.43
C LYS A 57 4.23 7.77 -3.34
N HIS A 58 3.66 7.26 -2.24
CA HIS A 58 2.31 7.58 -1.82
C HIS A 58 2.37 8.11 -0.40
N VAL A 59 1.54 9.11 -0.10
CA VAL A 59 1.51 9.79 1.20
C VAL A 59 0.09 9.75 1.74
N GLU A 60 -0.05 9.30 2.97
CA GLU A 60 -1.30 9.31 3.72
C GLU A 60 -1.08 9.92 5.10
N ARG A 61 -2.15 10.30 5.76
CA ARG A 61 -2.13 10.74 7.15
C ARG A 61 -3.01 9.83 8.00
N THR A 62 -2.59 9.59 9.23
CA THR A 62 -3.42 8.83 10.17
C THR A 62 -4.68 9.60 10.53
N ASP A 63 -5.77 8.85 10.65
CA ASP A 63 -7.08 9.35 11.07
C ASP A 63 -7.15 9.58 12.60
N ASN A 64 -8.35 9.87 13.11
CA ASN A 64 -8.58 10.10 14.55
C ASN A 64 -8.31 8.87 15.42
N ASN A 65 -8.26 7.67 14.83
CA ASN A 65 -7.93 6.43 15.50
C ASN A 65 -6.44 6.06 15.34
N GLY A 66 -5.65 6.91 14.70
CA GLY A 66 -4.25 6.63 14.38
C GLY A 66 -4.07 5.63 13.25
N GLU A 67 -5.12 5.33 12.49
CA GLU A 67 -5.10 4.36 11.40
C GLU A 67 -4.76 5.00 10.07
N PHE A 68 -4.07 4.25 9.21
CA PHE A 68 -3.82 4.61 7.83
C PHE A 68 -4.06 3.42 6.90
N SER A 69 -4.32 3.70 5.63
CA SER A 69 -4.57 2.66 4.63
C SER A 69 -4.13 3.11 3.25
N PHE A 70 -3.29 2.32 2.62
CA PHE A 70 -2.95 2.42 1.20
C PHE A 70 -3.65 1.30 0.44
N GLN A 71 -4.36 1.66 -0.61
CA GLN A 71 -5.09 0.74 -1.49
C GLN A 71 -4.44 0.73 -2.86
N GLU A 72 -4.69 -0.35 -3.62
CA GLU A 72 -4.29 -0.46 -5.02
C GLU A 72 -2.78 -0.25 -5.26
N LEU A 73 -1.96 -0.71 -4.32
CA LEU A 73 -0.50 -0.72 -4.48
C LEU A 73 -0.09 -1.85 -5.42
N PHE A 74 0.89 -1.60 -6.28
CA PHE A 74 1.50 -2.69 -7.03
C PHE A 74 2.23 -3.65 -6.08
N ILE A 75 2.28 -4.92 -6.46
CA ILE A 75 3.06 -5.92 -5.70
C ILE A 75 4.55 -5.57 -5.74
N GLY A 76 5.27 -5.89 -4.71
CA GLY A 76 6.70 -5.66 -4.61
C GLY A 76 7.15 -5.18 -3.24
N ASP A 77 8.37 -4.68 -3.18
CA ASP A 77 9.00 -4.20 -1.96
C ASP A 77 8.83 -2.70 -1.79
N TYR A 78 8.50 -2.30 -0.56
CA TYR A 78 8.26 -0.91 -0.20
C TYR A 78 9.05 -0.52 1.05
N ARG A 79 9.48 0.74 1.09
CA ARG A 79 9.95 1.41 2.28
C ARG A 79 8.80 2.23 2.86
N VAL A 80 8.57 2.11 4.16
CA VAL A 80 7.56 2.88 4.88
C VAL A 80 8.25 3.81 5.88
N GLU A 81 7.86 5.06 5.89
CA GLU A 81 8.35 6.07 6.81
C GLU A 81 7.18 6.78 7.47
N VAL A 82 7.22 6.92 8.78
CA VAL A 82 6.19 7.62 9.55
C VAL A 82 6.83 8.77 10.33
N ARG A 83 6.25 9.96 10.18
CA ARG A 83 6.70 11.18 10.83
C ARG A 83 5.57 11.89 11.55
N PHE A 84 5.87 12.39 12.72
CA PHE A 84 4.99 13.29 13.47
C PHE A 84 5.84 14.24 14.31
N ALA A 85 5.36 15.49 14.44
CA ALA A 85 6.09 16.51 15.19
C ALA A 85 6.29 16.09 16.65
N GLY A 86 7.50 16.20 17.17
CA GLY A 86 7.87 15.80 18.52
C GLY A 86 8.26 14.33 18.68
N PHE A 87 8.22 13.56 17.59
CA PHE A 87 8.62 12.14 17.57
C PHE A 87 9.78 11.90 16.63
N ALA A 88 10.60 10.90 16.95
CA ALA A 88 11.60 10.40 16.02
C ALA A 88 10.92 9.73 14.82
N ALA A 89 11.44 9.93 13.62
CA ALA A 89 10.92 9.26 12.43
C ALA A 89 11.07 7.74 12.57
N TRP A 90 9.99 7.03 12.26
CA TRP A 90 10.00 5.57 12.20
C TRP A 90 10.15 5.13 10.75
N VAL A 91 11.02 4.16 10.50
CA VAL A 91 11.29 3.66 9.15
C VAL A 91 11.34 2.14 9.16
N ASP A 92 10.57 1.52 8.27
CA ASP A 92 10.78 0.14 7.85
C ASP A 92 11.35 0.15 6.44
N SER A 93 12.55 -0.37 6.28
CA SER A 93 13.30 -0.30 5.03
C SER A 93 12.81 -1.26 3.96
N ARG A 94 12.03 -2.29 4.33
CA ARG A 94 11.50 -3.25 3.37
C ARG A 94 10.28 -4.00 3.89
N ILE A 95 9.12 -3.67 3.33
CA ILE A 95 7.89 -4.43 3.49
C ILE A 95 7.55 -5.04 2.14
N HIS A 96 7.35 -6.36 2.10
CA HIS A 96 6.95 -7.05 0.88
C HIS A 96 5.43 -7.13 0.79
N LEU A 97 4.86 -6.73 -0.35
CA LEU A 97 3.43 -6.76 -0.63
C LEU A 97 3.14 -7.79 -1.73
N ASP A 98 2.34 -8.79 -1.39
CA ASP A 98 1.88 -9.85 -2.29
C ASP A 98 0.48 -9.59 -2.83
N VAL A 99 0.14 -10.26 -3.93
CA VAL A 99 -1.18 -10.20 -4.56
C VAL A 99 -2.28 -10.61 -3.58
N GLY A 100 -3.32 -9.78 -3.49
CA GLY A 100 -4.50 -10.07 -2.69
C GLY A 100 -4.27 -10.07 -1.19
N ASN A 101 -3.05 -9.78 -0.74
CA ASN A 101 -2.71 -9.71 0.66
C ASN A 101 -3.03 -8.32 1.24
N GLN A 102 -3.72 -8.31 2.39
CA GLN A 102 -3.86 -7.14 3.21
C GLN A 102 -2.79 -7.18 4.29
N SER A 103 -1.67 -6.53 4.04
CA SER A 103 -0.61 -6.41 5.03
C SER A 103 -1.02 -5.41 6.11
N GLN A 104 -0.77 -5.76 7.36
CA GLN A 104 -1.04 -4.90 8.52
C GLN A 104 0.22 -4.70 9.34
N ILE A 105 0.50 -3.46 9.67
CA ILE A 105 1.65 -3.09 10.51
C ILE A 105 1.20 -2.25 11.71
N VAL A 106 1.95 -2.35 12.79
CA VAL A 106 1.81 -1.50 13.97
C VAL A 106 3.07 -0.67 14.09
N VAL A 107 2.90 0.64 14.08
CA VAL A 107 4.00 1.60 14.19
C VAL A 107 3.96 2.22 15.58
N GLN A 108 5.06 2.12 16.32
CA GLN A 108 5.22 2.78 17.58
C GLN A 108 6.25 3.91 17.46
N LEU A 109 5.81 5.14 17.64
CA LEU A 109 6.68 6.31 17.62
C LEU A 109 7.29 6.56 18.99
N ALA A 110 8.59 6.82 19.01
CA ALA A 110 9.30 7.26 20.21
C ALA A 110 9.46 8.79 20.20
N PRO A 111 9.44 9.45 21.35
CA PRO A 111 9.73 10.89 21.44
C PRO A 111 11.07 11.22 20.79
N ALA A 112 11.13 12.36 20.09
CA ALA A 112 12.37 12.83 19.49
C ALA A 112 13.36 13.22 20.59
N THR A 113 14.52 12.56 20.60
CA THR A 113 15.67 12.95 21.38
C THR A 113 16.82 13.16 20.43
N ASP A 114 17.30 14.40 20.27
CA ASP A 114 18.46 14.76 19.48
C ASP A 114 18.48 14.20 18.03
N GLN A 115 17.36 14.31 17.29
CA GLN A 115 17.25 13.98 15.86
C GLN A 115 17.46 12.48 15.52
N GLN A 116 17.12 11.58 16.40
CA GLN A 116 17.20 10.15 16.12
C GLN A 116 16.08 9.65 15.20
N THR A 117 16.47 8.86 14.21
CA THR A 117 15.56 8.07 13.39
C THR A 117 15.58 6.62 13.87
N VAL A 118 14.40 6.06 14.14
CA VAL A 118 14.26 4.63 14.45
C VAL A 118 14.05 3.88 13.15
N GLU A 119 15.02 3.07 12.77
CA GLU A 119 14.93 2.19 11.61
C GLU A 119 14.71 0.74 12.07
N VAL A 120 13.64 0.13 11.53
CA VAL A 120 13.34 -1.27 11.73
C VAL A 120 13.56 -1.99 10.41
N SER A 121 14.39 -3.02 10.40
CA SER A 121 14.58 -3.90 9.26
C SER A 121 14.05 -5.30 9.56
N ALA A 122 13.69 -6.05 8.51
CA ALA A 122 13.27 -7.44 8.66
C ALA A 122 14.32 -8.31 9.36
N GLU A 123 15.60 -7.98 9.23
CA GLU A 123 16.71 -8.66 9.91
C GLU A 123 16.73 -8.35 11.42
N ALA A 124 16.45 -7.12 11.83
CA ALA A 124 16.36 -6.74 13.24
C ALA A 124 15.14 -7.33 13.93
N ALA A 125 14.03 -7.52 13.22
CA ALA A 125 12.81 -8.15 13.73
C ALA A 125 12.95 -9.67 13.94
N GLY A 126 13.97 -10.31 13.35
CA GLY A 126 14.28 -11.73 13.52
C GLY A 126 15.12 -12.05 14.76
N LEU A 127 15.49 -11.06 15.52
CA LEU A 127 16.20 -11.20 16.78
C LEU A 127 15.22 -11.31 17.93
#